data_45d073a3e545161ffa96c14e63159f31
#
_entry.id   45d073a3e545161ffa96c14e63159f31
#
_cell.length_a   1.000
_cell.length_b   1.000
_cell.length_c   1.000
_cell.angle_alpha   90.00
_cell.angle_beta   90.00
_cell.angle_gamma   90.00
#
_symmetry.space_group_name_H-M   'P 1'
#
loop_
_entity.id
_entity.type
_entity.pdbx_description
1 polymer ?
#
loop_
_entity_poly.entity_id
_entity_poly.type
_entity_poly.pdbx_seq_one_letter_code
_entity_poly.pdbx_strand_id
1 'polypeptide(L)'
;MIDLDNLSPKNTERFNENIPLVSLKYNKIISDISDYYPHDLSWQLSSIISRHPSLTKIHRRCCQLFFLKNFILKKNDPVFIKSNDKILSRIINNYFKGNKYNSKSIFEQNFFDRLIAKLRPIKSTVLILSKVFLEYLFSRFTRLFFLKIKIYPKSISLIDTFVIPSSFNSNNSTYSDRYYTGALSSLNSDDRDIFFYLPTFVGLNILQYLKYFLKIRNQSDNFILKEDYLHLRDYISAFLEMLKLRGKAKKIFGAPIFFEGFEISKYLLYDIKNSFINEQTYRGLLNYKFVSRLKDSNLDICSLIDWNENQVGDRGLVKGFYDHLPQVKIMGYQGFIVDY
;
A
#
# COMPACT_ATOMS: atom_id res chain seq x y z
N MET A 1 5.09 -23.73 -27.05
CA MET A 1 4.17 -23.02 -26.14
C MET A 1 4.98 -22.45 -24.97
N ILE A 2 4.75 -21.20 -24.61
CA ILE A 2 5.45 -20.53 -23.51
C ILE A 2 4.41 -20.14 -22.45
N ASP A 3 4.60 -20.60 -21.22
CA ASP A 3 3.76 -20.22 -20.08
C ASP A 3 4.41 -19.01 -19.40
N LEU A 4 3.75 -17.83 -19.46
CA LEU A 4 4.25 -16.60 -18.87
C LEU A 4 4.15 -16.58 -17.33
N ASP A 5 3.32 -17.43 -16.77
CA ASP A 5 3.17 -17.52 -15.32
C ASP A 5 4.11 -18.57 -14.70
N ASN A 6 4.68 -19.46 -15.54
CA ASN A 6 5.62 -20.50 -15.12
C ASN A 6 6.75 -20.64 -16.17
N LEU A 7 7.70 -19.73 -16.11
CA LEU A 7 8.86 -19.70 -17.02
C LEU A 7 9.87 -20.82 -16.68
N SER A 8 10.56 -21.32 -17.69
CA SER A 8 11.70 -22.21 -17.49
C SER A 8 12.86 -21.48 -16.78
N PRO A 9 13.78 -22.19 -16.07
CA PRO A 9 14.88 -21.55 -15.33
C PRO A 9 15.66 -20.52 -16.16
N LYS A 10 16.07 -20.89 -17.38
CA LYS A 10 16.77 -19.99 -18.31
C LYS A 10 15.96 -18.73 -18.68
N ASN A 11 14.65 -18.86 -18.84
CA ASN A 11 13.78 -17.73 -19.15
C ASN A 11 13.52 -16.87 -17.90
N THR A 12 13.50 -17.48 -16.72
CA THR A 12 13.39 -16.78 -15.43
C THR A 12 14.60 -15.90 -15.18
N GLU A 13 15.80 -16.39 -15.42
CA GLU A 13 17.05 -15.61 -15.30
C GLU A 13 16.98 -14.36 -16.21
N ARG A 14 16.74 -14.55 -17.51
CA ARG A 14 16.56 -13.43 -18.46
C ARG A 14 15.44 -12.46 -18.09
N PHE A 15 14.36 -12.99 -17.55
CA PHE A 15 13.25 -12.18 -17.07
C PHE A 15 13.70 -11.28 -15.92
N ASN A 16 14.42 -11.86 -14.94
CA ASN A 16 14.89 -11.15 -13.75
C ASN A 16 15.93 -10.08 -14.08
N GLU A 17 16.88 -10.36 -14.98
CA GLU A 17 17.89 -9.39 -15.44
C GLU A 17 17.29 -8.10 -16.01
N ASN A 18 16.08 -8.17 -16.52
CA ASN A 18 15.42 -7.02 -17.16
C ASN A 18 14.46 -6.25 -16.23
N ILE A 19 14.26 -6.73 -15.00
CA ILE A 19 13.36 -6.05 -14.04
C ILE A 19 13.77 -4.59 -13.81
N PRO A 20 15.04 -4.23 -13.59
CA PRO A 20 15.44 -2.83 -13.37
C PRO A 20 15.07 -1.91 -14.53
N LEU A 21 15.32 -2.36 -15.77
CA LEU A 21 14.98 -1.58 -16.97
C LEU A 21 13.45 -1.39 -17.12
N VAL A 22 12.69 -2.44 -16.87
CA VAL A 22 11.22 -2.38 -16.90
C VAL A 22 10.70 -1.46 -15.81
N SER A 23 11.30 -1.51 -14.61
CA SER A 23 10.94 -0.63 -13.50
C SER A 23 11.11 0.85 -13.87
N LEU A 24 12.20 1.23 -14.51
CA LEU A 24 12.42 2.61 -14.98
C LEU A 24 11.34 3.04 -15.98
N LYS A 25 11.04 2.21 -16.98
CA LYS A 25 10.00 2.51 -17.99
C LYS A 25 8.60 2.58 -17.38
N TYR A 26 8.27 1.65 -16.50
CA TYR A 26 7.01 1.62 -15.78
C TYR A 26 6.85 2.86 -14.87
N ASN A 27 7.91 3.20 -14.14
CA ASN A 27 7.94 4.37 -13.28
C ASN A 27 7.68 5.66 -14.05
N LYS A 28 8.25 5.79 -15.25
CA LYS A 28 8.01 6.93 -16.12
C LYS A 28 6.53 7.05 -16.50
N ILE A 29 5.90 5.94 -16.94
CA ILE A 29 4.47 5.93 -17.28
C ILE A 29 3.60 6.37 -16.10
N ILE A 30 3.89 5.86 -14.89
CA ILE A 30 3.13 6.22 -13.69
C ILE A 30 3.37 7.68 -13.31
N SER A 31 4.60 8.19 -13.47
CA SER A 31 4.91 9.61 -13.26
C SER A 31 4.13 10.49 -14.23
N ASP A 32 4.20 10.19 -15.52
CA ASP A 32 3.51 10.95 -16.58
C ASP A 32 1.99 11.02 -16.30
N ILE A 33 1.38 9.92 -15.83
CA ILE A 33 -0.03 9.93 -15.44
C ILE A 33 -0.23 10.79 -14.19
N SER A 34 0.67 10.72 -13.20
CA SER A 34 0.55 11.46 -11.94
C SER A 34 0.63 12.97 -12.13
N ASP A 35 1.39 13.44 -13.14
CA ASP A 35 1.52 14.84 -13.47
C ASP A 35 0.18 15.48 -13.91
N TYR A 36 -0.74 14.69 -14.44
CA TYR A 36 -2.11 15.14 -14.74
C TYR A 36 -3.03 15.19 -13.49
N TYR A 37 -2.62 14.58 -12.37
CA TYR A 37 -3.43 14.46 -11.15
C TYR A 37 -2.63 14.79 -9.88
N PRO A 38 -1.87 15.90 -9.84
CA PRO A 38 -0.92 16.20 -8.77
C PRO A 38 -1.59 16.43 -7.42
N HIS A 39 -2.86 16.84 -7.41
CA HIS A 39 -3.63 17.14 -6.19
C HIS A 39 -4.76 16.14 -5.91
N ASP A 40 -4.87 15.07 -6.71
CA ASP A 40 -5.91 14.05 -6.47
C ASP A 40 -5.45 13.04 -5.42
N LEU A 41 -5.92 13.23 -4.19
CA LEU A 41 -5.57 12.38 -3.05
C LEU A 41 -5.88 10.91 -3.31
N SER A 42 -7.02 10.62 -3.95
CA SER A 42 -7.41 9.24 -4.25
C SER A 42 -6.47 8.56 -5.24
N TRP A 43 -5.93 9.33 -6.20
CA TRP A 43 -4.89 8.87 -7.10
C TRP A 43 -3.57 8.67 -6.38
N GLN A 44 -3.10 9.68 -5.63
CA GLN A 44 -1.81 9.65 -4.93
C GLN A 44 -1.70 8.52 -3.90
N LEU A 45 -2.82 8.10 -3.31
CA LEU A 45 -2.89 6.98 -2.37
C LEU A 45 -3.41 5.69 -3.02
N SER A 46 -3.35 5.57 -4.36
CA SER A 46 -3.71 4.33 -5.04
C SER A 46 -2.61 3.28 -4.95
N SER A 47 -3.00 2.00 -5.04
CA SER A 47 -2.08 0.87 -5.13
C SER A 47 -1.16 0.93 -6.35
N ILE A 48 -1.60 1.56 -7.43
CA ILE A 48 -0.82 1.70 -8.68
C ILE A 48 0.39 2.59 -8.45
N ILE A 49 0.21 3.74 -7.79
CA ILE A 49 1.31 4.67 -7.50
C ILE A 49 2.32 4.06 -6.52
N SER A 50 1.88 3.26 -5.56
CA SER A 50 2.80 2.62 -4.60
C SER A 50 3.79 1.68 -5.27
N ARG A 51 3.44 1.16 -6.47
CA ARG A 51 4.27 0.23 -7.26
C ARG A 51 4.65 -1.04 -6.50
N HIS A 52 4.06 -1.27 -5.35
CA HIS A 52 4.38 -2.41 -4.50
C HIS A 52 3.81 -3.71 -5.09
N PRO A 53 4.61 -4.76 -5.30
CA PRO A 53 4.21 -5.97 -6.04
C PRO A 53 3.11 -6.77 -5.34
N SER A 54 2.94 -6.62 -4.03
CA SER A 54 1.83 -7.25 -3.30
C SER A 54 0.50 -6.51 -3.49
N LEU A 55 0.52 -5.24 -3.91
CA LEU A 55 -0.67 -4.40 -4.06
C LEU A 55 -1.17 -4.34 -5.50
N THR A 56 -0.27 -4.42 -6.47
CA THR A 56 -0.60 -4.40 -7.91
C THR A 56 0.24 -5.40 -8.69
N LYS A 57 -0.38 -6.06 -9.67
CA LYS A 57 0.33 -6.97 -10.58
C LYS A 57 0.83 -6.28 -11.85
N ILE A 58 0.57 -4.99 -12.04
CA ILE A 58 0.81 -4.29 -13.29
C ILE A 58 2.29 -4.30 -13.64
N HIS A 59 3.17 -4.00 -12.69
CA HIS A 59 4.62 -4.04 -12.92
C HIS A 59 5.08 -5.41 -13.43
N ARG A 60 4.68 -6.50 -12.75
CA ARG A 60 4.99 -7.87 -13.19
C ARG A 60 4.48 -8.15 -14.60
N ARG A 61 3.29 -7.65 -14.94
CA ARG A 61 2.72 -7.79 -16.30
C ARG A 61 3.51 -7.00 -17.33
N CYS A 62 4.00 -5.82 -16.99
CA CYS A 62 4.93 -5.08 -17.84
C CYS A 62 6.23 -5.85 -18.07
N CYS A 63 6.79 -6.51 -17.04
CA CYS A 63 7.95 -7.39 -17.20
C CYS A 63 7.66 -8.54 -18.16
N GLN A 64 6.49 -9.17 -18.07
CA GLN A 64 6.08 -10.24 -18.98
C GLN A 64 5.91 -9.76 -20.43
N LEU A 65 5.33 -8.58 -20.64
CA LEU A 65 5.20 -7.97 -21.97
C LEU A 65 6.55 -7.59 -22.57
N PHE A 66 7.45 -7.02 -21.75
CA PHE A 66 8.81 -6.71 -22.17
C PHE A 66 9.59 -7.97 -22.56
N PHE A 67 9.52 -9.01 -21.73
CA PHE A 67 10.15 -10.29 -22.00
C PHE A 67 9.60 -10.91 -23.30
N LEU A 68 8.30 -10.93 -23.48
CA LEU A 68 7.67 -11.43 -24.69
C LEU A 68 8.20 -10.71 -25.94
N LYS A 69 8.20 -9.39 -25.93
CA LYS A 69 8.65 -8.61 -27.08
C LYS A 69 10.11 -8.81 -27.40
N ASN A 70 10.97 -8.75 -26.41
CA ASN A 70 12.41 -8.67 -26.65
C ASN A 70 13.11 -10.04 -26.78
N PHE A 71 12.53 -11.09 -26.25
CA PHE A 71 13.18 -12.41 -26.22
C PHE A 71 12.42 -13.51 -26.97
N ILE A 72 11.11 -13.37 -27.10
CA ILE A 72 10.28 -14.38 -27.72
C ILE A 72 9.94 -14.02 -29.18
N LEU A 73 9.48 -12.80 -29.41
CA LEU A 73 9.02 -12.39 -30.74
C LEU A 73 10.15 -12.05 -31.73
N LYS A 74 11.37 -11.95 -31.28
CA LYS A 74 12.54 -11.69 -32.17
C LYS A 74 12.77 -12.77 -33.22
N LYS A 75 12.24 -13.97 -33.02
CA LYS A 75 12.53 -15.14 -33.87
C LYS A 75 11.59 -15.29 -35.06
N ASN A 76 10.60 -14.43 -35.24
CA ASN A 76 9.57 -14.51 -36.28
C ASN A 76 8.81 -15.84 -36.42
N ASP A 77 9.03 -16.78 -35.50
CA ASP A 77 8.34 -18.07 -35.49
C ASP A 77 6.96 -17.93 -34.86
N PRO A 78 5.97 -18.72 -35.27
CA PRO A 78 4.68 -18.77 -34.62
C PRO A 78 4.80 -19.20 -33.17
N VAL A 79 4.33 -18.35 -32.24
CA VAL A 79 4.44 -18.63 -30.80
C VAL A 79 3.07 -18.74 -30.16
N PHE A 80 2.86 -19.82 -29.41
CA PHE A 80 1.69 -19.97 -28.55
C PHE A 80 2.05 -19.54 -27.12
N ILE A 81 1.32 -18.55 -26.60
CA ILE A 81 1.52 -18.00 -25.27
C ILE A 81 0.39 -18.48 -24.37
N LYS A 82 0.73 -19.03 -23.21
CA LYS A 82 -0.20 -19.38 -22.16
C LYS A 82 -0.13 -18.34 -21.02
N SER A 83 -1.27 -17.92 -20.52
CA SER A 83 -1.39 -17.09 -19.33
C SER A 83 -2.68 -17.39 -18.56
N ASN A 84 -2.62 -17.31 -17.25
CA ASN A 84 -3.80 -17.38 -16.36
C ASN A 84 -4.52 -16.02 -16.20
N ASP A 85 -4.07 -14.99 -16.91
CA ASP A 85 -4.64 -13.65 -16.89
C ASP A 85 -5.36 -13.31 -18.21
N LYS A 86 -6.68 -13.23 -18.13
CA LYS A 86 -7.54 -12.96 -19.29
C LYS A 86 -7.23 -11.62 -19.97
N ILE A 87 -6.88 -10.60 -19.20
CA ILE A 87 -6.63 -9.25 -19.74
C ILE A 87 -5.28 -9.23 -20.41
N LEU A 88 -4.26 -9.81 -19.78
CA LEU A 88 -2.94 -9.96 -20.37
C LEU A 88 -3.02 -10.72 -21.72
N SER A 89 -3.72 -11.87 -21.74
CA SER A 89 -3.93 -12.62 -22.99
C SER A 89 -4.60 -11.78 -24.07
N ARG A 90 -5.58 -10.93 -23.70
CA ARG A 90 -6.25 -10.04 -24.65
C ARG A 90 -5.32 -8.95 -25.18
N ILE A 91 -4.50 -8.34 -24.31
CA ILE A 91 -3.50 -7.34 -24.69
C ILE A 91 -2.50 -7.94 -25.67
N ILE A 92 -2.00 -9.13 -25.39
CA ILE A 92 -1.04 -9.85 -26.26
C ILE A 92 -1.69 -10.16 -27.62
N ASN A 93 -2.92 -10.69 -27.65
CA ASN A 93 -3.61 -10.99 -28.90
C ASN A 93 -3.91 -9.73 -29.73
N ASN A 94 -4.27 -8.61 -29.12
CA ASN A 94 -4.44 -7.35 -29.82
C ASN A 94 -3.13 -6.87 -30.46
N TYR A 95 -2.01 -6.99 -29.72
CA TYR A 95 -0.67 -6.67 -30.23
C TYR A 95 -0.30 -7.57 -31.41
N PHE A 96 -0.54 -8.88 -31.32
CA PHE A 96 -0.28 -9.82 -32.42
C PHE A 96 -1.09 -9.46 -33.68
N LYS A 97 -2.38 -9.20 -33.49
CA LYS A 97 -3.27 -8.80 -34.59
C LYS A 97 -2.80 -7.50 -35.26
N GLY A 98 -2.46 -6.48 -34.49
CA GLY A 98 -1.99 -5.20 -34.99
C GLY A 98 -0.67 -5.25 -35.74
N ASN A 99 0.23 -6.17 -35.34
CA ASN A 99 1.55 -6.35 -35.95
C ASN A 99 1.63 -7.57 -36.89
N LYS A 100 0.49 -8.19 -37.24
CA LYS A 100 0.38 -9.34 -38.17
C LYS A 100 1.22 -10.57 -37.77
N TYR A 101 1.45 -10.77 -36.46
CA TYR A 101 2.12 -11.98 -35.99
C TYR A 101 1.20 -13.21 -36.13
N ASN A 102 1.74 -14.30 -36.66
CA ASN A 102 1.05 -15.61 -36.69
C ASN A 102 1.20 -16.32 -35.33
N SER A 103 0.77 -15.65 -34.25
CA SER A 103 0.94 -16.10 -32.86
C SER A 103 -0.36 -15.88 -32.09
N LYS A 104 -0.59 -16.67 -31.05
CA LYS A 104 -1.82 -16.60 -30.26
C LYS A 104 -1.53 -16.73 -28.78
N SER A 105 -2.20 -15.91 -27.96
CA SER A 105 -2.25 -16.10 -26.52
C SER A 105 -3.54 -16.79 -26.10
N ILE A 106 -3.40 -17.81 -25.25
CA ILE A 106 -4.49 -18.62 -24.71
C ILE A 106 -4.64 -18.31 -23.23
N PHE A 107 -5.88 -18.08 -22.82
CA PHE A 107 -6.26 -17.91 -21.43
C PHE A 107 -6.88 -19.21 -20.91
N GLU A 108 -6.27 -19.77 -19.88
CA GLU A 108 -6.78 -20.96 -19.21
C GLU A 108 -7.14 -20.63 -17.76
N GLN A 109 -8.40 -20.79 -17.41
CA GLN A 109 -8.89 -20.66 -16.05
C GLN A 109 -10.12 -21.55 -15.84
N ASN A 110 -10.14 -22.28 -14.74
CA ASN A 110 -11.26 -23.14 -14.35
C ASN A 110 -12.51 -22.30 -14.01
N PHE A 111 -13.68 -22.90 -14.19
CA PHE A 111 -14.97 -22.23 -13.90
C PHE A 111 -15.07 -21.76 -12.42
N PHE A 112 -14.67 -22.62 -11.49
CA PHE A 112 -14.66 -22.30 -10.06
C PHE A 112 -13.75 -21.12 -9.72
N ASP A 113 -12.56 -21.04 -10.32
CA ASP A 113 -11.65 -19.92 -10.13
C ASP A 113 -12.25 -18.60 -10.60
N ARG A 114 -13.05 -18.62 -11.67
CA ARG A 114 -13.76 -17.43 -12.17
C ARG A 114 -14.84 -16.96 -11.19
N LEU A 115 -15.58 -17.88 -10.60
CA LEU A 115 -16.61 -17.56 -9.61
C LEU A 115 -16.00 -16.99 -8.35
N ILE A 116 -14.95 -17.64 -7.82
CA ILE A 116 -14.18 -17.17 -6.67
C ILE A 116 -13.59 -15.78 -6.94
N ALA A 117 -13.00 -15.55 -8.12
CA ALA A 117 -12.43 -14.25 -8.49
C ALA A 117 -13.48 -13.13 -8.53
N LYS A 118 -14.73 -13.41 -8.87
CA LYS A 118 -15.83 -12.42 -8.85
C LYS A 118 -16.29 -12.08 -7.42
N LEU A 119 -16.31 -13.06 -6.51
CA LEU A 119 -16.77 -12.87 -5.15
C LEU A 119 -15.69 -12.32 -4.22
N ARG A 120 -14.43 -12.60 -4.55
CA ARG A 120 -13.26 -12.19 -3.75
C ARG A 120 -13.23 -10.69 -3.40
N PRO A 121 -13.48 -9.75 -4.33
CA PRO A 121 -13.49 -8.32 -4.01
C PRO A 121 -14.54 -7.95 -2.96
N ILE A 122 -15.76 -8.49 -3.07
CA ILE A 122 -16.86 -8.21 -2.14
C ILE A 122 -16.50 -8.74 -0.75
N LYS A 123 -16.06 -10.01 -0.66
CA LYS A 123 -15.63 -10.63 0.60
C LYS A 123 -14.50 -9.83 1.24
N SER A 124 -13.48 -9.47 0.47
CA SER A 124 -12.35 -8.66 0.95
C SER A 124 -12.81 -7.31 1.49
N THR A 125 -13.71 -6.64 0.78
CA THR A 125 -14.29 -5.36 1.18
C THR A 125 -14.98 -5.44 2.55
N VAL A 126 -15.89 -6.40 2.71
CA VAL A 126 -16.62 -6.59 3.96
C VAL A 126 -15.66 -6.89 5.11
N LEU A 127 -14.67 -7.75 4.89
CA LEU A 127 -13.67 -8.09 5.91
C LEU A 127 -12.84 -6.87 6.33
N ILE A 128 -12.38 -6.05 5.38
CA ILE A 128 -11.57 -4.86 5.67
C ILE A 128 -12.40 -3.84 6.46
N LEU A 129 -13.61 -3.54 6.00
CA LEU A 129 -14.49 -2.59 6.69
C LEU A 129 -14.85 -3.06 8.10
N SER A 130 -15.17 -4.35 8.27
CA SER A 130 -15.47 -4.92 9.58
C SER A 130 -14.26 -4.86 10.51
N LYS A 131 -13.06 -5.20 10.01
CA LYS A 131 -11.81 -5.14 10.77
C LYS A 131 -11.53 -3.72 11.27
N VAL A 132 -11.54 -2.74 10.36
CA VAL A 132 -11.23 -1.35 10.70
C VAL A 132 -12.30 -0.74 11.61
N PHE A 133 -13.56 -1.10 11.44
CA PHE A 133 -14.63 -0.68 12.33
C PHE A 133 -14.47 -1.26 13.75
N LEU A 134 -14.06 -2.53 13.86
CA LEU A 134 -13.77 -3.15 15.16
C LEU A 134 -12.54 -2.52 15.82
N GLU A 135 -11.49 -2.20 15.07
CA GLU A 135 -10.34 -1.43 15.58
C GLU A 135 -10.80 -0.11 16.21
N TYR A 136 -11.65 0.63 15.49
CA TYR A 136 -12.24 1.86 16.01
C TYR A 136 -13.03 1.64 17.32
N LEU A 137 -13.91 0.63 17.35
CA LEU A 137 -14.69 0.32 18.54
C LEU A 137 -13.81 -0.10 19.72
N PHE A 138 -12.80 -0.92 19.48
CA PHE A 138 -11.88 -1.37 20.53
C PHE A 138 -11.04 -0.22 21.07
N SER A 139 -10.59 0.69 20.22
CA SER A 139 -9.89 1.88 20.71
C SER A 139 -10.81 2.72 21.61
N ARG A 140 -12.06 2.98 21.20
CA ARG A 140 -13.03 3.72 22.02
C ARG A 140 -13.35 3.02 23.34
N PHE A 141 -13.59 1.70 23.28
CA PHE A 141 -13.85 0.89 24.47
C PHE A 141 -12.69 0.91 25.44
N THR A 142 -11.47 0.65 24.97
CA THR A 142 -10.29 0.64 25.86
C THR A 142 -9.99 2.02 26.43
N ARG A 143 -10.30 3.11 25.74
CA ARG A 143 -10.14 4.48 26.25
C ARG A 143 -10.98 4.75 27.50
N LEU A 144 -12.14 4.11 27.64
CA LEU A 144 -13.01 4.26 28.83
C LEU A 144 -12.34 3.75 30.11
N PHE A 145 -11.44 2.76 30.01
CA PHE A 145 -10.72 2.22 31.16
C PHE A 145 -9.45 2.99 31.51
N PHE A 146 -8.96 3.84 30.61
CA PHE A 146 -7.70 4.58 30.76
C PHE A 146 -7.96 6.07 30.54
N LEU A 147 -8.73 6.67 31.42
CA LEU A 147 -9.09 8.10 31.39
C LEU A 147 -7.95 9.01 31.90
N LYS A 148 -6.72 8.52 32.00
CA LYS A 148 -5.59 9.34 32.39
C LYS A 148 -5.43 10.48 31.38
N ILE A 149 -5.52 11.71 31.85
CA ILE A 149 -5.19 12.90 31.08
C ILE A 149 -3.69 12.81 30.77
N LYS A 150 -3.32 12.59 29.51
CA LYS A 150 -1.92 12.68 29.11
C LYS A 150 -1.50 14.15 29.09
N ILE A 151 -0.53 14.47 29.90
CA ILE A 151 0.15 15.76 29.83
C ILE A 151 1.23 15.59 28.77
N TYR A 152 1.13 16.35 27.70
CA TYR A 152 2.13 16.33 26.64
C TYR A 152 3.22 17.36 26.94
N PRO A 153 4.49 17.11 26.61
CA PRO A 153 5.53 18.12 26.57
C PRO A 153 5.13 19.28 25.65
N LYS A 154 5.83 20.42 25.79
CA LYS A 154 5.56 21.60 24.96
C LYS A 154 5.64 21.31 23.47
N SER A 155 6.55 20.43 23.07
CA SER A 155 6.69 19.96 21.69
C SER A 155 7.03 18.48 21.69
N ILE A 156 6.51 17.72 20.71
CA ILE A 156 6.68 16.27 20.61
C ILE A 156 7.23 15.85 19.26
N SER A 157 7.94 14.71 19.24
CA SER A 157 8.41 14.02 18.05
C SER A 157 7.68 12.69 17.89
N LEU A 158 7.22 12.38 16.69
CA LEU A 158 6.52 11.13 16.40
C LEU A 158 7.44 10.11 15.76
N ILE A 159 7.28 8.85 16.13
CA ILE A 159 7.98 7.71 15.52
C ILE A 159 6.92 6.76 14.97
N ASP A 160 6.78 6.68 13.65
CA ASP A 160 5.92 5.66 13.03
C ASP A 160 6.57 4.29 13.19
N THR A 161 5.84 3.32 13.75
CA THR A 161 6.35 1.98 14.01
C THR A 161 5.28 0.91 13.83
N PHE A 162 5.72 -0.32 13.60
CA PHE A 162 4.80 -1.46 13.53
C PHE A 162 4.77 -2.22 14.84
N VAL A 163 3.57 -2.53 15.29
CA VAL A 163 3.32 -3.42 16.44
C VAL A 163 2.87 -4.78 15.94
N ILE A 164 3.71 -5.77 16.18
CA ILE A 164 3.50 -7.17 15.83
C ILE A 164 3.36 -8.03 17.11
N PRO A 165 2.91 -9.28 17.03
CA PRO A 165 2.77 -10.13 18.22
C PRO A 165 4.02 -10.22 19.11
N SER A 166 5.22 -10.17 18.53
CA SER A 166 6.50 -10.22 19.26
C SER A 166 6.97 -8.87 19.81
N SER A 167 6.27 -7.74 19.56
CA SER A 167 6.65 -6.42 20.09
C SER A 167 6.45 -6.30 21.60
N PHE A 168 5.78 -7.24 22.24
CA PHE A 168 5.61 -7.28 23.69
C PHE A 168 6.25 -8.53 24.27
N ASN A 169 7.12 -8.33 25.23
CA ASN A 169 7.73 -9.44 25.99
C ASN A 169 6.62 -10.27 26.65
N SER A 170 6.70 -11.61 26.53
CA SER A 170 5.74 -12.53 27.09
C SER A 170 5.66 -12.46 28.62
N ASN A 171 6.78 -12.18 29.30
CA ASN A 171 6.89 -12.22 30.75
C ASN A 171 6.48 -10.90 31.41
N ASN A 172 6.89 -9.75 30.84
CA ASN A 172 6.72 -8.44 31.51
C ASN A 172 5.71 -7.53 30.81
N SER A 173 5.13 -7.97 29.68
CA SER A 173 4.25 -7.14 28.84
C SER A 173 4.84 -5.77 28.44
N THR A 174 6.16 -5.58 28.60
CA THR A 174 6.85 -4.36 28.18
C THR A 174 6.98 -4.31 26.68
N TYR A 175 6.82 -3.13 26.12
CA TYR A 175 7.02 -2.88 24.70
C TYR A 175 8.51 -2.90 24.37
N SER A 176 8.86 -3.53 23.26
CA SER A 176 10.20 -3.49 22.67
C SER A 176 10.06 -3.15 21.21
N ASP A 177 10.61 -2.01 20.83
CA ASP A 177 10.61 -1.61 19.43
C ASP A 177 11.61 -2.45 18.65
N ARG A 178 11.09 -3.15 17.65
CA ARG A 178 11.90 -4.01 16.78
C ARG A 178 12.56 -3.25 15.64
N TYR A 179 11.97 -2.16 15.22
CA TYR A 179 12.38 -1.41 14.02
C TYR A 179 13.45 -0.36 14.34
N TYR A 180 13.35 0.27 15.50
CA TYR A 180 14.30 1.27 15.97
C TYR A 180 15.04 0.78 17.22
N THR A 181 15.49 -0.47 17.18
CA THR A 181 16.12 -1.14 18.34
C THR A 181 17.25 -0.31 18.91
N GLY A 182 17.14 0.06 20.17
CA GLY A 182 18.15 0.84 20.87
C GLY A 182 18.15 2.35 20.56
N ALA A 183 17.39 2.83 19.57
CA ALA A 183 17.40 4.25 19.21
C ALA A 183 16.98 5.16 20.37
N LEU A 184 15.85 4.88 21.00
CA LEU A 184 15.39 5.67 22.14
C LEU A 184 16.15 5.36 23.43
N SER A 185 16.67 4.14 23.60
CA SER A 185 17.44 3.80 24.81
C SER A 185 18.81 4.49 24.88
N SER A 186 19.34 4.95 23.75
CA SER A 186 20.58 5.72 23.68
C SER A 186 20.41 7.20 24.02
N LEU A 187 19.17 7.69 24.14
CA LEU A 187 18.87 9.06 24.49
C LEU A 187 18.81 9.25 26.01
N ASN A 188 19.12 10.47 26.48
CA ASN A 188 18.86 10.87 27.85
C ASN A 188 17.36 10.83 28.17
N SER A 189 17.00 10.80 29.47
CA SER A 189 15.59 10.75 29.89
C SER A 189 14.77 11.89 29.29
N ASP A 190 15.28 13.13 29.44
CA ASP A 190 14.58 14.35 28.99
C ASP A 190 14.37 14.38 27.47
N ASP A 191 15.38 13.94 26.72
CA ASP A 191 15.30 13.83 25.27
C ASP A 191 14.33 12.71 24.82
N ARG A 192 14.22 11.63 25.62
CA ARG A 192 13.32 10.50 25.35
C ARG A 192 11.85 10.87 25.55
N ASP A 193 11.56 11.70 26.54
CA ASP A 193 10.18 12.04 26.93
C ASP A 193 9.42 12.83 25.87
N ILE A 194 10.12 13.44 24.90
CA ILE A 194 9.49 14.12 23.78
C ILE A 194 9.08 13.16 22.64
N PHE A 195 9.58 11.92 22.61
CA PHE A 195 9.27 10.97 21.56
C PHE A 195 8.02 10.15 21.86
N PHE A 196 7.12 10.07 20.87
CA PHE A 196 5.88 9.32 20.95
C PHE A 196 5.79 8.32 19.79
N TYR A 197 5.59 7.07 20.13
CA TYR A 197 5.34 6.04 19.14
C TYR A 197 3.94 6.17 18.52
N LEU A 198 3.89 6.08 17.19
CA LEU A 198 2.67 6.04 16.40
C LEU A 198 2.48 4.62 15.85
N PRO A 199 1.80 3.72 16.59
CA PRO A 199 1.78 2.31 16.26
C PRO A 199 0.86 2.01 15.08
N THR A 200 1.31 1.14 14.18
CA THR A 200 0.50 0.47 13.16
C THR A 200 0.48 -1.02 13.47
N PHE A 201 -0.70 -1.59 13.70
CA PHE A 201 -0.83 -3.01 14.05
C PHE A 201 -0.75 -3.90 12.83
N VAL A 202 0.14 -4.91 12.86
CA VAL A 202 0.38 -5.84 11.75
C VAL A 202 0.32 -7.28 12.24
N GLY A 203 -0.31 -8.16 11.47
CA GLY A 203 -0.36 -9.60 11.76
C GLY A 203 -1.24 -9.99 12.93
N LEU A 204 -2.10 -9.09 13.44
CA LEU A 204 -3.01 -9.36 14.54
C LEU A 204 -4.37 -9.87 14.02
N ASN A 205 -4.95 -10.83 14.74
CA ASN A 205 -6.36 -11.17 14.61
C ASN A 205 -7.23 -10.19 15.42
N ILE A 206 -8.54 -10.21 15.16
CA ILE A 206 -9.49 -9.24 15.74
C ILE A 206 -9.43 -9.19 17.28
N LEU A 207 -9.36 -10.33 17.97
CA LEU A 207 -9.29 -10.38 19.44
C LEU A 207 -7.95 -9.86 19.97
N GLN A 208 -6.89 -10.08 19.21
CA GLN A 208 -5.58 -9.54 19.54
C GLN A 208 -5.56 -8.01 19.52
N TYR A 209 -6.32 -7.34 18.63
CA TYR A 209 -6.40 -5.87 18.64
C TYR A 209 -6.84 -5.35 20.01
N LEU A 210 -7.93 -5.87 20.59
CA LEU A 210 -8.38 -5.44 21.91
C LEU A 210 -7.28 -5.59 22.95
N LYS A 211 -6.64 -6.78 23.00
CA LYS A 211 -5.54 -7.07 23.92
C LYS A 211 -4.38 -6.08 23.75
N TYR A 212 -4.02 -5.74 22.50
CA TYR A 212 -2.88 -4.87 22.24
C TYR A 212 -3.20 -3.39 22.50
N PHE A 213 -4.43 -2.94 22.26
CA PHE A 213 -4.85 -1.62 22.72
C PHE A 213 -4.74 -1.49 24.24
N LEU A 214 -5.21 -2.48 24.99
CA LEU A 214 -5.07 -2.50 26.46
C LEU A 214 -3.61 -2.49 26.89
N LYS A 215 -2.75 -3.31 26.25
CA LYS A 215 -1.33 -3.36 26.54
C LYS A 215 -0.66 -2.00 26.31
N ILE A 216 -0.88 -1.36 25.15
CA ILE A 216 -0.29 -0.07 24.82
C ILE A 216 -0.74 1.02 25.79
N ARG A 217 -2.02 1.04 26.16
CA ARG A 217 -2.53 2.03 27.12
C ARG A 217 -1.96 1.86 28.52
N ASN A 218 -1.49 0.66 28.87
CA ASN A 218 -0.89 0.35 30.16
C ASN A 218 0.64 0.45 30.17
N GLN A 219 1.26 0.89 29.04
CA GLN A 219 2.71 1.09 29.00
C GLN A 219 3.12 2.41 29.68
N SER A 220 4.37 2.42 30.17
CA SER A 220 5.07 3.64 30.57
C SER A 220 5.49 4.46 29.35
N ASP A 221 5.76 3.78 28.21
CA ASP A 221 6.18 4.44 26.99
C ASP A 221 5.07 5.34 26.41
N ASN A 222 5.52 6.37 25.73
CA ASN A 222 4.64 7.35 25.13
C ASN A 222 4.09 6.85 23.80
N PHE A 223 2.76 6.65 23.73
CA PHE A 223 2.06 6.24 22.51
C PHE A 223 0.98 7.24 22.14
N ILE A 224 0.85 7.49 20.84
CA ILE A 224 -0.31 8.15 20.24
C ILE A 224 -1.04 7.13 19.36
N LEU A 225 -2.27 6.80 19.74
CA LEU A 225 -3.13 5.92 18.94
C LEU A 225 -3.91 6.76 17.93
N LYS A 226 -3.76 6.48 16.65
CA LYS A 226 -4.43 7.18 15.54
C LYS A 226 -5.94 7.18 15.71
N GLU A 227 -6.49 6.07 16.18
CA GLU A 227 -7.90 5.84 16.39
C GLU A 227 -8.51 6.78 17.46
N ASP A 228 -7.71 7.30 18.39
CA ASP A 228 -8.19 8.23 19.42
C ASP A 228 -8.55 9.62 18.85
N TYR A 229 -7.95 9.99 17.73
CA TYR A 229 -8.17 11.26 17.05
C TYR A 229 -9.20 11.15 15.93
N LEU A 230 -9.26 9.99 15.27
CA LEU A 230 -10.17 9.76 14.16
C LEU A 230 -11.63 9.67 14.63
N HIS A 231 -12.54 10.32 13.92
CA HIS A 231 -13.98 10.24 14.13
C HIS A 231 -14.62 9.26 13.13
N LEU A 232 -15.80 8.74 13.43
CA LEU A 232 -16.52 7.83 12.52
C LEU A 232 -16.69 8.43 11.12
N ARG A 233 -16.90 9.74 11.03
CA ARG A 233 -17.00 10.47 9.75
C ARG A 233 -15.72 10.36 8.91
N ASP A 234 -14.55 10.20 9.52
CA ASP A 234 -13.27 10.08 8.82
C ASP A 234 -13.16 8.72 8.14
N TYR A 235 -13.66 7.67 8.80
CA TYR A 235 -13.74 6.32 8.22
C TYR A 235 -14.69 6.28 7.02
N ILE A 236 -15.88 6.89 7.14
CA ILE A 236 -16.84 6.99 6.04
C ILE A 236 -16.23 7.81 4.89
N SER A 237 -15.61 8.95 5.19
CA SER A 237 -15.00 9.82 4.18
C SER A 237 -13.85 9.12 3.44
N ALA A 238 -12.98 8.38 4.15
CA ALA A 238 -11.91 7.59 3.54
C ALA A 238 -12.47 6.52 2.59
N PHE A 239 -13.55 5.85 2.97
CA PHE A 239 -14.23 4.89 2.11
C PHE A 239 -14.79 5.54 0.85
N LEU A 240 -15.48 6.67 0.99
CA LEU A 240 -16.03 7.42 -0.15
C LEU A 240 -14.92 7.92 -1.09
N GLU A 241 -13.76 8.30 -0.55
CA GLU A 241 -12.62 8.74 -1.36
C GLU A 241 -12.08 7.61 -2.25
N MET A 242 -12.01 6.37 -1.73
CA MET A 242 -11.65 5.21 -2.56
C MET A 242 -12.67 4.96 -3.68
N LEU A 243 -13.96 5.15 -3.41
CA LEU A 243 -15.00 5.01 -4.44
C LEU A 243 -14.86 6.07 -5.55
N LYS A 244 -14.44 7.30 -5.20
CA LYS A 244 -14.17 8.36 -6.18
C LYS A 244 -13.08 7.96 -7.17
N LEU A 245 -11.99 7.35 -6.72
CA LEU A 245 -10.95 6.87 -7.63
C LEU A 245 -11.51 5.88 -8.66
N ARG A 246 -12.35 4.94 -8.22
CA ARG A 246 -12.99 4.01 -9.14
C ARG A 246 -13.88 4.69 -10.18
N GLY A 247 -14.62 5.72 -9.76
CA GLY A 247 -15.45 6.53 -10.67
C GLY A 247 -14.60 7.30 -11.69
N LYS A 248 -13.48 7.87 -11.26
CA LYS A 248 -12.55 8.62 -12.10
C LYS A 248 -11.70 7.73 -13.01
N ALA A 249 -11.54 6.44 -12.72
CA ALA A 249 -10.62 5.55 -13.43
C ALA A 249 -10.82 5.55 -14.95
N LYS A 250 -12.04 5.64 -15.44
CA LYS A 250 -12.32 5.73 -16.88
C LYS A 250 -11.76 7.03 -17.49
N LYS A 251 -11.80 8.14 -16.76
CA LYS A 251 -11.25 9.43 -17.21
C LYS A 251 -9.72 9.39 -17.20
N ILE A 252 -9.13 8.84 -16.14
CA ILE A 252 -7.67 8.71 -15.98
C ILE A 252 -7.06 7.85 -17.09
N PHE A 253 -7.71 6.74 -17.45
CA PHE A 253 -7.21 5.78 -18.44
C PHE A 253 -8.02 5.79 -19.74
N GLY A 254 -8.68 6.90 -20.06
CA GLY A 254 -9.49 7.04 -21.28
C GLY A 254 -8.66 7.15 -22.56
N ALA A 255 -7.45 7.71 -22.45
CA ALA A 255 -6.48 7.73 -23.55
C ALA A 255 -5.69 6.41 -23.58
N PRO A 256 -5.28 5.93 -24.78
CA PRO A 256 -4.43 4.74 -24.90
C PRO A 256 -3.07 4.97 -24.24
N ILE A 257 -2.72 4.10 -23.29
CA ILE A 257 -1.42 4.08 -22.63
C ILE A 257 -0.66 2.86 -23.14
N PHE A 258 0.54 3.09 -23.67
CA PHE A 258 1.35 2.04 -24.26
C PHE A 258 2.59 1.75 -23.41
N PHE A 259 2.87 0.47 -23.24
CA PHE A 259 4.12 -0.06 -22.73
C PHE A 259 4.73 -0.97 -23.78
N GLU A 260 5.90 -0.63 -24.29
CA GLU A 260 6.58 -1.39 -25.35
C GLU A 260 5.71 -1.69 -26.61
N GLY A 261 4.74 -0.84 -26.91
CA GLY A 261 3.78 -1.02 -28.01
C GLY A 261 2.52 -1.83 -27.64
N PHE A 262 2.46 -2.37 -26.42
CA PHE A 262 1.24 -2.99 -25.90
C PHE A 262 0.34 -1.95 -25.24
N GLU A 263 -0.93 -1.90 -25.62
CA GLU A 263 -1.90 -1.03 -24.97
C GLU A 263 -2.29 -1.58 -23.59
N ILE A 264 -1.80 -0.95 -22.52
CA ILE A 264 -2.01 -1.39 -21.14
C ILE A 264 -3.12 -0.63 -20.40
N SER A 265 -3.72 0.41 -20.98
CA SER A 265 -4.79 1.21 -20.37
C SER A 265 -5.94 0.37 -19.82
N LYS A 266 -6.34 -0.67 -20.55
CA LYS A 266 -7.38 -1.62 -20.09
C LYS A 266 -6.95 -2.42 -18.85
N TYR A 267 -5.66 -2.71 -18.72
CA TYR A 267 -5.15 -3.41 -17.55
C TYR A 267 -5.13 -2.48 -16.32
N LEU A 268 -4.67 -1.24 -16.48
CA LEU A 268 -4.70 -0.22 -15.44
C LEU A 268 -6.14 0.03 -14.95
N LEU A 269 -7.07 0.18 -15.87
CA LEU A 269 -8.49 0.34 -15.55
C LEU A 269 -9.07 -0.87 -14.81
N TYR A 270 -8.67 -2.07 -15.21
CA TYR A 270 -9.10 -3.30 -14.55
C TYR A 270 -8.55 -3.41 -13.13
N ASP A 271 -7.28 -3.09 -12.93
CA ASP A 271 -6.62 -3.16 -11.63
C ASP A 271 -7.33 -2.24 -10.63
N ILE A 272 -7.59 -0.97 -10.97
CA ILE A 272 -8.35 -0.05 -10.12
C ILE A 272 -9.78 -0.54 -9.84
N LYS A 273 -10.44 -1.13 -10.83
CA LYS A 273 -11.81 -1.61 -10.64
C LYS A 273 -11.90 -2.85 -9.78
N ASN A 274 -10.89 -3.71 -9.79
CA ASN A 274 -10.90 -4.98 -9.08
C ASN A 274 -10.15 -4.95 -7.74
N SER A 275 -9.21 -4.04 -7.58
CA SER A 275 -8.71 -3.65 -6.26
C SER A 275 -9.72 -2.76 -5.52
N PHE A 276 -11.00 -3.21 -5.51
CA PHE A 276 -12.16 -2.41 -5.14
C PHE A 276 -12.00 -1.72 -3.79
N ILE A 277 -11.51 -2.45 -2.81
CA ILE A 277 -11.02 -1.90 -1.54
C ILE A 277 -9.69 -2.57 -1.25
N ASN A 278 -8.64 -1.79 -1.30
CA ASN A 278 -7.33 -2.19 -0.84
C ASN A 278 -7.18 -1.68 0.59
N GLU A 279 -6.88 -2.57 1.53
CA GLU A 279 -6.67 -2.21 2.95
C GLU A 279 -5.60 -1.13 3.09
N GLN A 280 -4.52 -1.20 2.31
CA GLN A 280 -3.44 -0.22 2.36
C GLN A 280 -3.88 1.18 1.89
N THR A 281 -4.65 1.27 0.81
CA THR A 281 -5.22 2.54 0.35
C THR A 281 -6.16 3.13 1.40
N TYR A 282 -7.00 2.29 2.03
CA TYR A 282 -7.90 2.73 3.08
C TYR A 282 -7.13 3.25 4.31
N ARG A 283 -6.12 2.50 4.76
CA ARG A 283 -5.25 2.91 5.86
C ARG A 283 -4.45 4.17 5.53
N GLY A 284 -3.94 4.30 4.31
CA GLY A 284 -3.28 5.53 3.87
C GLY A 284 -4.19 6.75 3.94
N LEU A 285 -5.45 6.61 3.51
CA LEU A 285 -6.45 7.67 3.63
C LEU A 285 -6.78 7.99 5.10
N LEU A 286 -6.86 6.99 5.98
CA LEU A 286 -7.04 7.21 7.41
C LEU A 286 -5.83 7.89 8.05
N ASN A 287 -4.61 7.52 7.67
CA ASN A 287 -3.39 8.19 8.11
C ASN A 287 -3.38 9.68 7.68
N TYR A 288 -3.78 9.98 6.46
CA TYR A 288 -3.94 11.35 5.99
C TYR A 288 -4.96 12.14 6.83
N LYS A 289 -6.13 11.53 7.10
CA LYS A 289 -7.17 12.12 7.95
C LYS A 289 -6.72 12.30 9.39
N PHE A 290 -5.97 11.35 9.93
CA PHE A 290 -5.39 11.44 11.27
C PHE A 290 -4.53 12.71 11.43
N VAL A 291 -3.66 13.01 10.46
CA VAL A 291 -2.83 14.22 10.53
C VAL A 291 -3.68 15.50 10.48
N SER A 292 -4.74 15.51 9.68
CA SER A 292 -5.72 16.61 9.71
C SER A 292 -6.32 16.80 11.12
N ARG A 293 -6.62 15.68 11.84
CA ARG A 293 -7.10 15.75 13.23
C ARG A 293 -6.04 16.15 14.24
N LEU A 294 -4.78 15.79 14.00
CA LEU A 294 -3.67 16.27 14.85
C LEU A 294 -3.53 17.77 14.80
N LYS A 295 -3.68 18.39 13.62
CA LYS A 295 -3.72 19.84 13.48
C LYS A 295 -4.78 20.49 14.39
N ASP A 296 -5.95 19.87 14.52
CA ASP A 296 -7.05 20.36 15.33
C ASP A 296 -6.85 20.10 16.85
N SER A 297 -5.83 19.32 17.24
CA SER A 297 -5.67 18.82 18.61
C SER A 297 -4.81 19.70 19.52
N ASN A 298 -4.28 20.82 19.05
CA ASN A 298 -3.35 21.71 19.76
C ASN A 298 -2.03 21.01 20.21
N LEU A 299 -1.68 19.85 19.63
CA LEU A 299 -0.37 19.24 19.86
C LEU A 299 0.68 19.93 19.00
N ASP A 300 1.74 20.40 19.63
CA ASP A 300 2.90 20.92 18.91
C ASP A 300 3.81 19.75 18.52
N ILE A 301 3.84 19.44 17.21
CA ILE A 301 4.64 18.36 16.66
C ILE A 301 5.83 18.97 15.92
N CYS A 302 7.05 18.66 16.37
CA CYS A 302 8.26 19.19 15.75
C CYS A 302 8.82 18.26 14.66
N SER A 303 8.69 16.95 14.83
CA SER A 303 9.23 16.01 13.85
C SER A 303 8.42 14.70 13.75
N LEU A 304 8.58 14.03 12.60
CA LEU A 304 8.13 12.68 12.34
C LEU A 304 9.33 11.85 11.86
N ILE A 305 9.58 10.73 12.50
CA ILE A 305 10.44 9.66 11.98
C ILE A 305 9.51 8.63 11.37
N ASP A 306 9.55 8.50 10.05
CA ASP A 306 8.69 7.62 9.25
C ASP A 306 9.45 6.35 8.85
N TRP A 307 8.87 5.17 9.10
CA TRP A 307 9.40 3.92 8.59
C TRP A 307 9.04 3.78 7.12
N ASN A 308 9.95 4.26 6.27
CA ASN A 308 9.69 4.42 4.85
C ASN A 308 9.91 3.12 4.05
N GLU A 309 8.84 2.39 3.81
CA GLU A 309 8.79 1.27 2.86
C GLU A 309 8.13 1.65 1.52
N ASN A 310 7.87 2.94 1.29
CA ASN A 310 7.13 3.44 0.13
C ASN A 310 5.74 2.79 -0.05
N GLN A 311 5.13 2.36 1.04
CA GLN A 311 3.77 1.82 1.04
C GLN A 311 2.74 2.94 1.00
N VAL A 312 1.50 2.60 0.67
CA VAL A 312 0.40 3.58 0.65
C VAL A 312 0.12 4.16 2.04
N GLY A 313 0.34 3.35 3.10
CA GLY A 313 0.21 3.78 4.48
C GLY A 313 1.14 4.95 4.82
N ASP A 314 2.43 4.78 4.55
CA ASP A 314 3.49 5.77 4.78
C ASP A 314 3.21 7.04 3.96
N ARG A 315 2.86 6.87 2.69
CA ARG A 315 2.53 7.99 1.80
C ARG A 315 1.34 8.80 2.31
N GLY A 316 0.33 8.14 2.88
CA GLY A 316 -0.82 8.81 3.47
C GLY A 316 -0.45 9.64 4.69
N LEU A 317 0.45 9.13 5.53
CA LEU A 317 0.97 9.83 6.70
C LEU A 317 1.80 11.04 6.29
N VAL A 318 2.83 10.83 5.46
CA VAL A 318 3.73 11.89 4.95
C VAL A 318 2.96 12.98 4.21
N LYS A 319 2.03 12.60 3.31
CA LYS A 319 1.18 13.56 2.59
C LYS A 319 0.29 14.35 3.54
N GLY A 320 -0.23 13.71 4.58
CA GLY A 320 -1.01 14.37 5.62
C GLY A 320 -0.20 15.47 6.32
N PHE A 321 1.04 15.17 6.74
CA PHE A 321 1.93 16.17 7.35
C PHE A 321 2.26 17.29 6.37
N TYR A 322 2.61 16.96 5.14
CA TYR A 322 2.92 17.95 4.12
C TYR A 322 1.77 18.95 3.88
N ASP A 323 0.53 18.47 3.85
CA ASP A 323 -0.64 19.32 3.56
C ASP A 323 -1.18 20.06 4.79
N HIS A 324 -1.12 19.45 5.98
CA HIS A 324 -1.80 19.99 7.16
C HIS A 324 -0.85 20.58 8.21
N LEU A 325 0.38 20.10 8.29
CA LEU A 325 1.40 20.49 9.26
C LEU A 325 2.77 20.64 8.56
N PRO A 326 2.91 21.53 7.57
CA PRO A 326 4.10 21.65 6.72
C PRO A 326 5.36 22.09 7.49
N GLN A 327 5.22 22.61 8.71
CA GLN A 327 6.33 22.97 9.59
C GLN A 327 7.02 21.76 10.23
N VAL A 328 6.37 20.58 10.23
CA VAL A 328 6.92 19.36 10.86
C VAL A 328 8.05 18.81 10.00
N LYS A 329 9.21 18.59 10.63
CA LYS A 329 10.37 17.96 9.96
C LYS A 329 10.11 16.47 9.79
N ILE A 330 10.06 15.98 8.56
CA ILE A 330 9.87 14.56 8.25
C ILE A 330 11.21 13.93 7.92
N MET A 331 11.53 12.82 8.57
CA MET A 331 12.72 12.01 8.37
C MET A 331 12.28 10.59 8.00
N GLY A 332 12.56 10.17 6.77
CA GLY A 332 12.34 8.77 6.33
C GLY A 332 13.49 7.90 6.82
N TYR A 333 13.18 6.84 7.55
CA TYR A 333 14.13 5.79 7.90
C TYR A 333 13.87 4.54 7.08
N GLN A 334 14.88 4.08 6.36
CA GLN A 334 14.82 2.85 5.57
C GLN A 334 15.72 1.81 6.23
N GLY A 335 15.10 0.86 6.91
CA GLY A 335 15.81 -0.17 7.69
C GLY A 335 16.39 -1.31 6.86
N PHE A 336 16.03 -1.42 5.58
CA PHE A 336 16.58 -2.39 4.64
C PHE A 336 16.62 -1.81 3.23
N ILE A 337 17.63 -2.23 2.48
CA ILE A 337 17.74 -1.94 1.06
C ILE A 337 17.20 -3.17 0.33
N VAL A 338 16.20 -2.97 -0.49
CA VAL A 338 15.72 -4.01 -1.41
C VAL A 338 16.48 -3.81 -2.72
N ASP A 339 17.38 -4.71 -3.02
CA ASP A 339 17.97 -4.81 -4.35
C ASP A 339 16.89 -5.32 -5.30
N TYR A 340 16.46 -4.46 -6.21
CA TYR A 340 15.48 -4.78 -7.25
C TYR A 340 16.16 -5.36 -8.48
#